data_21e38d3877114fab28edd15229548480
#
_entry.id   21e38d3877114fab28edd15229548480
#
_cell.length_a   1.000
_cell.length_b   1.000
_cell.length_c   1.000
_cell.angle_alpha   90.00
_cell.angle_beta   90.00
_cell.angle_gamma   90.00
#
_symmetry.space_group_name_H-M   'P 1'
#
loop_
_entity.id
_entity.type
_entity.pdbx_description
1 polymer ?
#
loop_
_entity_poly.entity_id
_entity_poly.type
_entity_poly.pdbx_seq_one_letter_code
_entity_poly.pdbx_strand_id
1 'polypeptide(L)'
;MGSLIRTTAESIVDASGQSVFDIVAQIGFDLTELESAPAADVIIDFSNVVTFDAVVAYVERTGAALVSGTTGYTPEQMDRLRELGQNARVMHSGNYSIGIAALRHLVAQATRELPSFDCEIVETHHNQKVDAPSGTAKLLLDAVVEAEPEAGYHPVYGRKGMCGARDPKEIGMHSLRGGTVAGVHEVSFFGQ
;
A
#
# COMPACT_ATOMS: atom_id res chain seq x y z
N MET A 1 1.69 -2.58 13.92
CA MET A 1 2.57 -3.22 12.91
C MET A 1 3.98 -3.41 13.46
N GLY A 2 4.65 -2.40 13.98
CA GLY A 2 6.04 -2.48 14.46
C GLY A 2 6.33 -3.64 15.42
N SER A 3 5.49 -3.86 16.45
CA SER A 3 5.67 -5.00 17.36
C SER A 3 5.57 -6.36 16.65
N LEU A 4 4.71 -6.49 15.65
CA LEU A 4 4.60 -7.73 14.87
C LEU A 4 5.84 -7.97 14.02
N ILE A 5 6.36 -6.93 13.38
CA ILE A 5 7.60 -7.00 12.58
C ILE A 5 8.76 -7.45 13.48
N ARG A 6 8.90 -6.84 14.66
CA ARG A 6 9.89 -7.22 15.65
C ARG A 6 9.77 -8.69 16.04
N THR A 7 8.60 -9.13 16.50
CA THR A 7 8.39 -10.53 16.90
C THR A 7 8.67 -11.51 15.77
N THR A 8 8.29 -11.14 14.53
CA THR A 8 8.58 -11.97 13.36
C THR A 8 10.10 -12.05 13.11
N ALA A 9 10.81 -10.92 13.13
CA ALA A 9 12.26 -10.90 12.92
C ALA A 9 13.00 -11.71 13.99
N GLU A 10 12.60 -11.58 15.26
CA GLU A 10 13.15 -12.37 16.38
C GLU A 10 12.91 -13.89 16.22
N SER A 11 11.86 -14.29 15.51
CA SER A 11 11.52 -15.71 15.29
C SER A 11 12.30 -16.36 14.12
N ILE A 12 12.94 -15.57 13.28
CA ILE A 12 13.68 -16.10 12.13
C ILE A 12 15.09 -16.47 12.55
N VAL A 13 15.39 -17.77 12.45
CA VAL A 13 16.70 -18.34 12.79
C VAL A 13 17.29 -19.03 11.58
N ASP A 14 18.61 -19.10 11.53
CA ASP A 14 19.36 -19.85 10.53
C ASP A 14 19.36 -21.36 10.83
N ALA A 15 20.04 -22.15 10.00
CA ALA A 15 20.15 -23.60 10.16
C ALA A 15 20.86 -24.02 11.45
N SER A 16 21.61 -23.12 12.12
CA SER A 16 22.27 -23.36 13.39
C SER A 16 21.41 -22.98 14.60
N GLY A 17 20.23 -22.37 14.37
CA GLY A 17 19.34 -21.84 15.39
C GLY A 17 19.70 -20.44 15.90
N GLN A 18 20.61 -19.74 15.23
CA GLN A 18 20.97 -18.36 15.56
C GLN A 18 20.01 -17.37 14.85
N SER A 19 19.70 -16.25 15.53
CA SER A 19 18.91 -15.20 14.93
C SER A 19 19.56 -14.67 13.65
N VAL A 20 18.77 -14.55 12.59
CA VAL A 20 19.20 -13.96 11.30
C VAL A 20 19.26 -12.45 11.37
N PHE A 21 18.48 -11.84 12.29
CA PHE A 21 18.39 -10.40 12.43
C PHE A 21 18.86 -9.94 13.81
N ASP A 22 19.63 -8.86 13.83
CA ASP A 22 19.94 -8.09 15.04
C ASP A 22 19.10 -6.83 15.06
N ILE A 23 18.22 -6.68 16.05
CA ILE A 23 17.33 -5.53 16.17
C ILE A 23 18.04 -4.48 17.03
N VAL A 24 18.69 -3.55 16.37
CA VAL A 24 19.51 -2.51 17.02
C VAL A 24 18.69 -1.41 17.69
N ALA A 25 17.45 -1.16 17.22
CA ALA A 25 16.53 -0.19 17.81
C ALA A 25 15.08 -0.48 17.44
N GLN A 26 14.16 -0.07 18.31
CA GLN A 26 12.73 0.01 18.03
C GLN A 26 12.23 1.39 18.44
N ILE A 27 11.90 2.22 17.47
CA ILE A 27 11.49 3.61 17.69
C ILE A 27 9.98 3.65 17.93
N GLY A 28 9.58 4.33 19.01
CA GLY A 28 8.19 4.52 19.41
C GLY A 28 7.61 5.84 18.89
N PHE A 29 6.92 6.55 19.80
CA PHE A 29 6.31 7.83 19.47
C PHE A 29 7.30 9.01 19.56
N ASP A 30 8.43 8.84 20.25
CA ASP A 30 9.46 9.87 20.37
C ASP A 30 10.43 9.75 19.18
N LEU A 31 10.25 10.61 18.20
CA LEU A 31 11.06 10.63 16.99
C LEU A 31 12.50 11.13 17.24
N THR A 32 12.77 11.78 18.39
CA THR A 32 14.13 12.21 18.75
C THR A 32 15.04 11.00 18.99
N GLU A 33 14.46 9.84 19.36
CA GLU A 33 15.21 8.58 19.45
C GLU A 33 15.86 8.19 18.11
N LEU A 34 15.23 8.57 16.97
CA LEU A 34 15.76 8.26 15.64
C LEU A 34 17.01 9.06 15.29
N GLU A 35 17.14 10.29 15.84
CA GLU A 35 18.31 11.13 15.64
C GLU A 35 19.58 10.51 16.24
N SER A 36 19.43 9.85 17.40
CA SER A 36 20.52 9.20 18.13
C SER A 36 20.62 7.69 17.89
N ALA A 37 19.67 7.10 17.16
CA ALA A 37 19.67 5.67 16.89
C ALA A 37 20.95 5.22 16.18
N PRO A 38 21.50 4.05 16.55
CA PRO A 38 22.67 3.49 15.88
C PRO A 38 22.38 3.21 14.40
N ALA A 39 23.43 3.16 13.59
CA ALA A 39 23.31 2.77 12.20
C ALA A 39 22.82 1.32 12.10
N ALA A 40 21.90 1.07 11.18
CA ALA A 40 21.40 -0.26 10.82
C ALA A 40 21.58 -0.49 9.33
N ASP A 41 21.58 -1.75 8.89
CA ASP A 41 21.57 -2.08 7.46
C ASP A 41 20.24 -1.72 6.81
N VAL A 42 19.13 -1.85 7.58
CA VAL A 42 17.76 -1.61 7.11
C VAL A 42 16.95 -0.92 8.19
N ILE A 43 16.19 0.11 7.81
CA ILE A 43 15.09 0.65 8.61
C ILE A 43 13.76 0.21 7.98
N ILE A 44 12.85 -0.30 8.82
CA ILE A 44 11.49 -0.73 8.42
C ILE A 44 10.50 0.24 9.06
N ASP A 45 9.80 1.01 8.21
CA ASP A 45 8.83 2.02 8.64
C ASP A 45 7.40 1.64 8.26
N PHE A 46 6.56 1.35 9.27
CA PHE A 46 5.12 1.16 9.16
C PHE A 46 4.41 2.02 10.21
N SER A 47 4.68 3.31 10.18
CA SER A 47 4.24 4.26 11.20
C SER A 47 3.16 5.21 10.69
N ASN A 48 3.47 6.47 10.58
CA ASN A 48 2.56 7.53 10.16
C ASN A 48 3.31 8.54 9.29
N VAL A 49 2.60 9.24 8.41
CA VAL A 49 3.19 10.25 7.51
C VAL A 49 3.99 11.34 8.23
N VAL A 50 3.68 11.64 9.49
CA VAL A 50 4.41 12.66 10.29
C VAL A 50 5.85 12.25 10.60
N THR A 51 6.20 10.97 10.49
CA THR A 51 7.57 10.47 10.72
C THR A 51 8.47 10.63 9.51
N PHE A 52 7.94 11.03 8.36
CA PHE A 52 8.62 11.03 7.08
C PHE A 52 10.00 11.68 7.10
N ASP A 53 10.06 12.93 7.57
CA ASP A 53 11.31 13.70 7.56
C ASP A 53 12.39 13.08 8.47
N ALA A 54 11.98 12.55 9.64
CA ALA A 54 12.91 11.89 10.56
C ALA A 54 13.44 10.57 9.96
N VAL A 55 12.61 9.80 9.26
CA VAL A 55 13.01 8.57 8.59
C VAL A 55 13.97 8.88 7.43
N VAL A 56 13.68 9.88 6.60
CA VAL A 56 14.56 10.31 5.52
C VAL A 56 15.92 10.76 6.08
N ALA A 57 15.92 11.62 7.11
CA ALA A 57 17.14 12.09 7.75
C ALA A 57 18.00 10.95 8.33
N TYR A 58 17.34 9.93 8.92
CA TYR A 58 18.04 8.74 9.39
C TYR A 58 18.73 7.99 8.26
N VAL A 59 18.03 7.76 7.14
CA VAL A 59 18.58 7.08 5.95
C VAL A 59 19.76 7.87 5.37
N GLU A 60 19.63 9.19 5.23
CA GLU A 60 20.69 10.06 4.73
C GLU A 60 21.94 10.05 5.63
N ARG A 61 21.73 10.01 6.94
CA ARG A 61 22.82 9.98 7.93
C ARG A 61 23.54 8.63 7.99
N THR A 62 22.80 7.52 7.87
CA THR A 62 23.35 6.18 8.15
C THR A 62 23.64 5.36 6.89
N GLY A 63 23.05 5.69 5.76
CA GLY A 63 23.09 4.87 4.54
C GLY A 63 22.23 3.61 4.60
N ALA A 64 21.35 3.48 5.60
CA ALA A 64 20.46 2.35 5.76
C ALA A 64 19.54 2.17 4.54
N ALA A 65 19.20 0.94 4.18
CA ALA A 65 18.11 0.70 3.25
C ALA A 65 16.77 1.00 3.93
N LEU A 66 15.82 1.57 3.18
CA LEU A 66 14.47 1.88 3.67
C LEU A 66 13.44 0.89 3.12
N VAL A 67 12.65 0.27 4.00
CA VAL A 67 11.42 -0.44 3.66
C VAL A 67 10.26 0.33 4.30
N SER A 68 9.49 1.07 3.49
CA SER A 68 8.37 1.89 3.98
C SER A 68 7.03 1.35 3.55
N GLY A 69 6.18 1.05 4.55
CA GLY A 69 4.75 0.73 4.39
C GLY A 69 3.83 1.84 4.90
N THR A 70 4.38 2.98 5.27
CA THR A 70 3.60 4.15 5.67
C THR A 70 2.83 4.70 4.48
N THR A 71 1.54 4.97 4.67
CA THR A 71 0.63 5.47 3.62
C THR A 71 0.26 6.92 3.88
N GLY A 72 -0.28 7.60 2.85
CA GLY A 72 -0.74 8.98 2.96
C GLY A 72 0.34 10.03 2.69
N TYR A 73 1.44 9.66 2.08
CA TYR A 73 2.46 10.61 1.62
C TYR A 73 1.89 11.58 0.59
N THR A 74 2.30 12.84 0.67
CA THR A 74 1.99 13.85 -0.33
C THR A 74 2.78 13.60 -1.63
N PRO A 75 2.39 14.21 -2.76
CA PRO A 75 3.20 14.12 -3.98
C PRO A 75 4.65 14.55 -3.77
N GLU A 76 4.89 15.61 -3.01
CA GLU A 76 6.22 16.14 -2.69
C GLU A 76 7.04 15.14 -1.86
N GLN A 77 6.41 14.47 -0.90
CA GLN A 77 7.05 13.41 -0.11
C GLN A 77 7.38 12.18 -0.98
N MET A 78 6.50 11.83 -1.91
CA MET A 78 6.78 10.76 -2.87
C MET A 78 7.93 11.11 -3.82
N ASP A 79 8.04 12.36 -4.26
CA ASP A 79 9.17 12.82 -5.06
C ASP A 79 10.47 12.78 -4.24
N ARG A 80 10.41 13.20 -2.98
CA ARG A 80 11.55 13.08 -2.05
C ARG A 80 12.02 11.65 -1.84
N LEU A 81 11.08 10.67 -1.75
CA LEU A 81 11.45 9.24 -1.71
C LEU A 81 12.14 8.77 -3.00
N ARG A 82 11.71 9.25 -4.16
CA ARG A 82 12.36 8.93 -5.44
C ARG A 82 13.77 9.50 -5.51
N GLU A 83 13.96 10.74 -5.04
CA GLU A 83 15.29 11.36 -4.93
C GLU A 83 16.19 10.59 -3.96
N LEU A 84 15.67 10.22 -2.78
CA LEU A 84 16.40 9.40 -1.81
C LEU A 84 16.84 8.07 -2.44
N GLY A 85 15.98 7.46 -3.27
CA GLY A 85 16.24 6.22 -3.99
C GLY A 85 17.36 6.30 -5.03
N GLN A 86 17.85 7.49 -5.40
CA GLN A 86 19.01 7.65 -6.26
C GLN A 86 20.33 7.38 -5.52
N ASN A 87 20.35 7.55 -4.21
CA ASN A 87 21.53 7.42 -3.36
C ASN A 87 21.43 6.34 -2.28
N ALA A 88 20.22 5.84 -2.01
CA ALA A 88 19.94 4.80 -1.03
C ALA A 88 19.03 3.71 -1.63
N ARG A 89 19.00 2.54 -1.01
CA ARG A 89 18.08 1.47 -1.38
C ARG A 89 16.73 1.75 -0.73
N VAL A 90 15.72 2.12 -1.50
CA VAL A 90 14.38 2.47 -1.02
C VAL A 90 13.35 1.54 -1.64
N MET A 91 12.53 0.93 -0.78
CA MET A 91 11.35 0.17 -1.17
C MET A 91 10.13 0.78 -0.46
N HIS A 92 9.16 1.25 -1.22
CA HIS A 92 7.89 1.76 -0.70
C HIS A 92 6.70 1.06 -1.35
N SER A 93 5.74 0.66 -0.52
CA SER A 93 4.46 0.13 -1.00
C SER A 93 3.36 0.40 0.03
N GLY A 94 2.18 0.80 -0.44
CA GLY A 94 0.99 0.90 0.40
C GLY A 94 0.41 -0.46 0.81
N ASN A 95 0.89 -1.57 0.22
CA ASN A 95 0.48 -2.92 0.57
C ASN A 95 1.58 -3.93 0.25
N TYR A 96 1.98 -4.73 1.23
CA TYR A 96 3.01 -5.78 1.12
C TYR A 96 2.41 -7.19 1.07
N SER A 97 1.09 -7.33 0.92
CA SER A 97 0.46 -8.64 0.75
C SER A 97 0.78 -9.23 -0.62
N ILE A 98 1.38 -10.43 -0.62
CA ILE A 98 1.61 -11.21 -1.85
C ILE A 98 0.28 -11.49 -2.57
N GLY A 99 -0.80 -11.75 -1.80
CA GLY A 99 -2.15 -11.97 -2.36
C GLY A 99 -2.67 -10.73 -3.12
N ILE A 100 -2.46 -9.53 -2.57
CA ILE A 100 -2.84 -8.28 -3.25
C ILE A 100 -1.97 -8.02 -4.49
N ALA A 101 -0.66 -8.32 -4.42
CA ALA A 101 0.21 -8.21 -5.59
C ALA A 101 -0.24 -9.16 -6.72
N ALA A 102 -0.59 -10.41 -6.38
CA ALA A 102 -1.14 -11.37 -7.34
C ALA A 102 -2.49 -10.91 -7.91
N LEU A 103 -3.41 -10.44 -7.05
CA LEU A 103 -4.71 -9.92 -7.48
C LEU A 103 -4.54 -8.72 -8.42
N ARG A 104 -3.66 -7.78 -8.11
CA ARG A 104 -3.35 -6.63 -8.98
C ARG A 104 -2.90 -7.08 -10.38
N HIS A 105 -2.02 -8.08 -10.44
CA HIS A 105 -1.57 -8.65 -11.71
C HIS A 105 -2.71 -9.29 -12.51
N LEU A 106 -3.54 -10.10 -11.84
CA LEU A 106 -4.69 -10.76 -12.46
C LEU A 106 -5.74 -9.75 -12.96
N VAL A 107 -6.00 -8.69 -12.20
CA VAL A 107 -6.90 -7.59 -12.58
C VAL A 107 -6.38 -6.89 -13.83
N ALA A 108 -5.11 -6.52 -13.88
CA ALA A 108 -4.51 -5.90 -15.06
C ALA A 108 -4.56 -6.80 -16.29
N GLN A 109 -4.38 -8.11 -16.13
CA GLN A 109 -4.52 -9.08 -17.20
C GLN A 109 -5.98 -9.19 -17.68
N ALA A 110 -6.93 -9.36 -16.74
CA ALA A 110 -8.35 -9.44 -17.05
C ALA A 110 -8.85 -8.20 -17.81
N THR A 111 -8.41 -6.99 -17.41
CA THR A 111 -8.76 -5.75 -18.09
C THR A 111 -8.38 -5.78 -19.57
N ARG A 112 -7.17 -6.24 -19.89
CA ARG A 112 -6.70 -6.34 -21.29
C ARG A 112 -7.44 -7.40 -22.10
N GLU A 113 -7.81 -8.51 -21.46
CA GLU A 113 -8.47 -9.64 -22.14
C GLU A 113 -9.99 -9.45 -22.27
N LEU A 114 -10.59 -8.57 -21.45
CA LEU A 114 -12.02 -8.32 -21.36
C LEU A 114 -12.40 -6.84 -21.60
N PRO A 115 -11.95 -6.22 -22.72
CA PRO A 115 -12.06 -4.76 -22.92
C PRO A 115 -13.50 -4.23 -23.03
N SER A 116 -14.48 -5.12 -23.25
CA SER A 116 -15.91 -4.78 -23.34
C SER A 116 -16.70 -5.12 -22.08
N PHE A 117 -16.04 -5.63 -21.04
CA PHE A 117 -16.72 -5.97 -19.79
C PHE A 117 -16.77 -4.76 -18.85
N ASP A 118 -17.88 -4.65 -18.15
CA ASP A 118 -18.06 -3.65 -17.10
C ASP A 118 -17.25 -4.04 -15.85
N CYS A 119 -16.45 -3.12 -15.32
CA CYS A 119 -15.63 -3.37 -14.13
C CYS A 119 -16.22 -2.71 -12.88
N GLU A 120 -16.35 -3.47 -11.82
CA GLU A 120 -16.79 -3.00 -10.50
C GLU A 120 -15.82 -3.47 -9.42
N ILE A 121 -15.42 -2.56 -8.52
CA ILE A 121 -14.54 -2.83 -7.39
C ILE A 121 -15.32 -2.61 -6.10
N VAL A 122 -15.37 -3.64 -5.24
CA VAL A 122 -16.00 -3.58 -3.92
C VAL A 122 -14.96 -3.86 -2.86
N GLU A 123 -14.90 -3.01 -1.84
CA GLU A 123 -14.05 -3.25 -0.68
C GLU A 123 -14.86 -3.21 0.62
N THR A 124 -14.55 -4.09 1.55
CA THR A 124 -15.21 -4.17 2.85
C THR A 124 -14.17 -4.10 3.96
N HIS A 125 -14.35 -3.18 4.91
CA HIS A 125 -13.52 -3.07 6.12
C HIS A 125 -14.36 -2.88 7.37
N HIS A 126 -13.68 -2.94 8.51
CA HIS A 126 -14.28 -2.69 9.82
C HIS A 126 -14.93 -1.30 9.92
N ASN A 127 -15.87 -1.15 10.84
CA ASN A 127 -16.63 0.08 11.03
C ASN A 127 -15.83 1.27 11.58
N GLN A 128 -14.58 1.07 12.00
CA GLN A 128 -13.65 2.11 12.47
C GLN A 128 -12.72 2.66 11.37
N LYS A 129 -12.78 2.11 10.14
CA LYS A 129 -11.96 2.61 9.03
C LYS A 129 -12.49 3.95 8.53
N VAL A 130 -11.64 4.98 8.57
CA VAL A 130 -12.02 6.36 8.27
C VAL A 130 -11.89 6.74 6.80
N ASP A 131 -10.93 6.16 6.08
CA ASP A 131 -10.72 6.42 4.66
C ASP A 131 -11.59 5.50 3.79
N ALA A 132 -12.09 6.05 2.68
CA ALA A 132 -12.81 5.34 1.62
C ALA A 132 -12.54 6.03 0.27
N PRO A 133 -12.25 5.29 -0.82
CA PRO A 133 -11.89 3.87 -0.83
C PRO A 133 -10.58 3.60 -0.10
N SER A 134 -10.38 2.32 0.30
CA SER A 134 -9.12 1.89 0.92
C SER A 134 -7.93 2.05 -0.03
N GLY A 135 -6.71 2.13 0.54
CA GLY A 135 -5.49 2.17 -0.27
C GLY A 135 -5.36 0.99 -1.23
N THR A 136 -5.76 -0.21 -0.81
CA THR A 136 -5.77 -1.41 -1.66
C THR A 136 -6.80 -1.31 -2.80
N ALA A 137 -8.00 -0.78 -2.53
CA ALA A 137 -8.99 -0.57 -3.59
C ALA A 137 -8.47 0.43 -4.65
N LYS A 138 -7.76 1.48 -4.23
CA LYS A 138 -7.09 2.41 -5.15
C LYS A 138 -5.99 1.73 -5.97
N LEU A 139 -5.17 0.85 -5.37
CA LEU A 139 -4.18 0.07 -6.11
C LEU A 139 -4.80 -0.85 -7.17
N LEU A 140 -6.00 -1.39 -6.91
CA LEU A 140 -6.73 -2.21 -7.88
C LEU A 140 -7.35 -1.36 -8.99
N LEU A 141 -7.86 -0.16 -8.67
CA LEU A 141 -8.30 0.82 -9.66
C LEU A 141 -7.14 1.24 -10.58
N ASP A 142 -5.99 1.58 -9.98
CA ASP A 142 -4.79 1.94 -10.75
C ASP A 142 -4.37 0.81 -11.69
N ALA A 143 -4.49 -0.46 -11.26
CA ALA A 143 -4.18 -1.61 -12.09
C ALA A 143 -5.09 -1.72 -13.34
N VAL A 144 -6.36 -1.35 -13.22
CA VAL A 144 -7.29 -1.28 -14.38
C VAL A 144 -6.91 -0.14 -15.31
N VAL A 145 -6.69 1.05 -14.76
CA VAL A 145 -6.37 2.25 -15.55
C VAL A 145 -5.01 2.12 -16.25
N GLU A 146 -3.99 1.63 -15.53
CA GLU A 146 -2.64 1.42 -16.06
C GLU A 146 -2.58 0.29 -17.11
N ALA A 147 -3.48 -0.69 -17.04
CA ALA A 147 -3.54 -1.78 -18.00
C ALA A 147 -3.92 -1.31 -19.41
N GLU A 148 -4.78 -0.28 -19.51
CA GLU A 148 -5.28 0.30 -20.76
C GLU A 148 -5.35 1.84 -20.65
N PRO A 149 -4.20 2.55 -20.66
CA PRO A 149 -4.16 4.00 -20.40
C PRO A 149 -4.98 4.85 -21.37
N GLU A 150 -5.09 4.39 -22.64
CA GLU A 150 -5.83 5.09 -23.70
C GLU A 150 -7.35 4.81 -23.68
N ALA A 151 -7.79 3.88 -22.82
CA ALA A 151 -9.21 3.52 -22.75
C ALA A 151 -10.09 4.63 -22.17
N GLY A 152 -9.50 5.55 -21.38
CA GLY A 152 -10.22 6.65 -20.73
C GLY A 152 -11.04 6.21 -19.52
N TYR A 153 -10.66 5.12 -18.85
CA TYR A 153 -11.32 4.65 -17.65
C TYR A 153 -11.30 5.68 -16.54
N HIS A 154 -12.43 5.78 -15.81
CA HIS A 154 -12.58 6.71 -14.68
C HIS A 154 -13.42 6.10 -13.55
N PRO A 155 -13.13 6.41 -12.29
CA PRO A 155 -13.87 5.87 -11.16
C PRO A 155 -15.21 6.58 -10.95
N VAL A 156 -16.25 5.79 -10.59
CA VAL A 156 -17.55 6.28 -10.12
C VAL A 156 -17.81 5.73 -8.72
N TYR A 157 -17.94 6.62 -7.74
CA TYR A 157 -18.05 6.28 -6.32
C TYR A 157 -19.52 6.14 -5.90
N GLY A 158 -20.01 4.90 -5.96
CA GLY A 158 -21.39 4.56 -5.62
C GLY A 158 -22.41 5.07 -6.64
N ARG A 159 -23.65 4.62 -6.50
CA ARG A 159 -24.79 5.05 -7.30
C ARG A 159 -25.99 5.32 -6.39
N LYS A 160 -26.75 6.37 -6.64
CA LYS A 160 -27.94 6.72 -5.87
C LYS A 160 -29.02 7.33 -6.77
N GLY A 161 -30.24 6.84 -6.64
CA GLY A 161 -31.40 7.36 -7.39
C GLY A 161 -31.37 6.95 -8.85
N MET A 162 -31.87 7.82 -9.72
CA MET A 162 -31.88 7.59 -11.18
C MET A 162 -30.60 8.14 -11.79
N CYS A 163 -29.59 7.25 -11.95
CA CYS A 163 -28.26 7.64 -12.44
C CYS A 163 -28.13 7.59 -13.96
N GLY A 164 -29.15 7.11 -14.69
CA GLY A 164 -29.05 6.82 -16.11
C GLY A 164 -28.35 5.47 -16.38
N ALA A 165 -28.09 5.22 -17.65
CA ALA A 165 -27.30 4.04 -18.06
C ALA A 165 -25.83 4.21 -17.65
N ARG A 166 -25.17 3.10 -17.34
CA ARG A 166 -23.75 3.06 -17.01
C ARG A 166 -22.93 3.52 -18.23
N ASP A 167 -21.91 4.36 -17.99
CA ASP A 167 -20.91 4.67 -19.00
C ASP A 167 -19.99 3.45 -19.18
N PRO A 168 -19.70 3.01 -20.42
CA PRO A 168 -18.79 1.90 -20.67
C PRO A 168 -17.36 2.11 -20.13
N LYS A 169 -16.98 3.35 -19.83
CA LYS A 169 -15.65 3.70 -19.31
C LYS A 169 -15.60 3.89 -17.79
N GLU A 170 -16.74 3.80 -17.13
CA GLU A 170 -16.73 3.92 -15.67
C GLU A 170 -16.24 2.64 -15.01
N ILE A 171 -15.50 2.80 -13.91
CA ILE A 171 -15.15 1.74 -12.98
C ILE A 171 -15.90 2.03 -11.68
N GLY A 172 -16.87 1.17 -11.34
CA GLY A 172 -17.62 1.37 -10.09
C GLY A 172 -16.73 1.09 -8.87
N MET A 173 -16.78 1.99 -7.89
CA MET A 173 -16.01 1.90 -6.64
C MET A 173 -16.95 1.92 -5.45
N HIS A 174 -16.99 0.84 -4.67
CA HIS A 174 -17.92 0.67 -3.55
C HIS A 174 -17.18 0.33 -2.27
N SER A 175 -17.44 1.07 -1.21
CA SER A 175 -16.82 0.88 0.10
C SER A 175 -17.85 0.48 1.13
N LEU A 176 -17.74 -0.73 1.65
CA LEU A 176 -18.58 -1.24 2.73
C LEU A 176 -17.85 -1.11 4.07
N ARG A 177 -18.60 -0.78 5.12
CA ARG A 177 -18.08 -0.67 6.49
C ARG A 177 -18.96 -1.48 7.42
N GLY A 178 -18.37 -2.46 8.13
CA GLY A 178 -19.15 -3.31 9.02
C GLY A 178 -18.31 -4.18 9.95
N GLY A 179 -18.77 -4.34 11.18
CA GLY A 179 -18.16 -5.21 12.17
C GLY A 179 -16.66 -4.99 12.35
N THR A 180 -15.92 -6.08 12.38
CA THR A 180 -14.46 -6.13 12.59
C THR A 180 -13.70 -6.67 11.37
N VAL A 181 -14.28 -6.57 10.16
CA VAL A 181 -13.66 -7.08 8.93
C VAL A 181 -12.31 -6.41 8.72
N ALA A 182 -11.25 -7.20 8.62
CA ALA A 182 -9.90 -6.69 8.45
C ALA A 182 -9.68 -6.03 7.07
N GLY A 183 -10.27 -6.61 6.03
CA GLY A 183 -10.27 -6.11 4.66
C GLY A 183 -10.59 -7.22 3.67
N VAL A 184 -11.61 -7.00 2.83
CA VAL A 184 -11.97 -7.85 1.69
C VAL A 184 -12.00 -6.98 0.46
N HIS A 185 -11.46 -7.46 -0.65
CA HIS A 185 -11.44 -6.76 -1.93
C HIS A 185 -11.91 -7.70 -3.03
N GLU A 186 -12.83 -7.22 -3.83
CA GLU A 186 -13.41 -7.94 -4.95
C GLU A 186 -13.35 -7.05 -6.20
N VAL A 187 -12.98 -7.64 -7.33
CA VAL A 187 -13.02 -6.98 -8.63
C VAL A 187 -13.85 -7.89 -9.54
N SER A 188 -14.93 -7.37 -10.03
CA SER A 188 -15.89 -8.10 -10.89
C SER A 188 -15.88 -7.53 -12.29
N PHE A 189 -15.87 -8.43 -13.27
CA PHE A 189 -16.00 -8.12 -14.70
C PHE A 189 -17.30 -8.72 -15.21
N PHE A 190 -18.20 -7.88 -15.74
CA PHE A 190 -19.52 -8.28 -16.20
C PHE A 190 -19.58 -8.21 -17.74
N GLY A 191 -19.67 -9.36 -18.38
CA GLY A 191 -19.88 -9.49 -19.82
C GLY A 191 -21.35 -9.65 -20.19
N GLN A 192 -21.65 -9.59 -21.50
CA GLN A 192 -22.96 -9.91 -22.07
C GLN A 192 -23.06 -11.38 -22.37
#